data_43b34ad6da1a606aa2f3a390dceb0e08
#
_entry.id   43b34ad6da1a606aa2f3a390dceb0e08
#
_cell.length_a   1.000
_cell.length_b   1.000
_cell.length_c   1.000
_cell.angle_alpha   90.00
_cell.angle_beta   90.00
_cell.angle_gamma   90.00
#
_symmetry.space_group_name_H-M   'P 1'
#
loop_
_entity.id
_entity.type
_entity.pdbx_description
1 polymer ?
#
loop_
_entity_poly.entity_id
_entity_poly.type
_entity_poly.pdbx_seq_one_letter_code
_entity_poly.pdbx_strand_id
1 'polypeptide(L)'
;MKIPQEFDTIRPWEPEDLPEVFDRLLSNEQFKQVLAYLYPQVPFEMIAQKLKACKTNMEFQLAFAYDFVHGLLKKAATGCEMDCSAIDNTRNYTFISNHRDIVLDSAILDVLLVDNHFKTTCEIAIGDNLLSLPWVKDLVRVNKAFIVERALSMRQMLMSSKRLSDYMHFAIKEKHENIWIAQREGRAKDSDDRTQKSILQMMSMGGEGSIIDRLRQLYLVPLAISYEYDPCDYLKAKEYQQKRDNADWKKGPTDDLVSMQTGIFGYKGHVHYHAAACVDEFLDTLDPEMPKQDIYNKVVAYIDHEIHSHYQTYPGNYVALDMLEGTSTYADKYTAEQKAQFEKYIAGQLAKIDLPNKDEAYLRERLLTMYANPLRNYLAAQ
;
A
#
# COMPACT_ATOMS: atom_id res chain seq x y z
N MET A 1 -25.59 -2.18 13.27
CA MET A 1 -24.77 -1.31 14.17
C MET A 1 -25.00 0.13 13.72
N LYS A 2 -25.09 1.12 14.63
CA LYS A 2 -25.25 2.53 14.25
C LYS A 2 -23.86 3.19 14.18
N ILE A 3 -23.46 3.61 12.98
CA ILE A 3 -22.18 4.32 12.77
C ILE A 3 -22.37 5.80 13.19
N PRO A 4 -21.42 6.39 13.95
CA PRO A 4 -21.45 7.81 14.29
C PRO A 4 -21.42 8.70 13.04
N GLN A 5 -22.31 9.69 12.99
CA GLN A 5 -22.47 10.60 11.84
C GLN A 5 -21.18 11.37 11.49
N GLU A 6 -20.31 11.61 12.46
CA GLU A 6 -19.01 12.26 12.24
C GLU A 6 -18.10 11.53 11.28
N PHE A 7 -18.33 10.20 11.04
CA PHE A 7 -17.57 9.39 10.10
C PHE A 7 -18.15 9.37 8.68
N ASP A 8 -19.34 9.89 8.44
CA ASP A 8 -20.03 9.78 7.12
C ASP A 8 -19.21 10.29 5.95
N THR A 9 -18.38 11.32 6.18
CA THR A 9 -17.54 11.89 5.11
C THR A 9 -16.32 11.06 4.76
N ILE A 10 -15.86 10.19 5.67
CA ILE A 10 -14.63 9.42 5.52
C ILE A 10 -14.82 7.90 5.45
N ARG A 11 -15.85 7.33 6.07
CA ARG A 11 -16.08 5.88 6.15
C ARG A 11 -16.28 5.22 4.78
N PRO A 12 -16.05 3.92 4.61
CA PRO A 12 -16.57 3.16 3.48
C PRO A 12 -18.09 3.32 3.34
N TRP A 13 -18.61 2.99 2.16
CA TRP A 13 -20.06 2.82 2.03
C TRP A 13 -20.49 1.55 2.76
N GLU A 14 -21.58 1.63 3.50
CA GLU A 14 -22.15 0.48 4.22
C GLU A 14 -23.19 -0.24 3.36
N PRO A 15 -23.63 -1.45 3.72
CA PRO A 15 -24.62 -2.21 2.96
C PRO A 15 -25.88 -1.44 2.61
N GLU A 16 -26.34 -0.54 3.48
CA GLU A 16 -27.53 0.30 3.27
C GLU A 16 -27.32 1.36 2.20
N ASP A 17 -26.07 1.82 2.01
CA ASP A 17 -25.69 2.84 1.03
C ASP A 17 -25.55 2.24 -0.39
N LEU A 18 -25.22 0.92 -0.49
CA LEU A 18 -24.80 0.29 -1.74
C LEU A 18 -25.83 0.40 -2.89
N PRO A 19 -27.14 0.24 -2.69
CA PRO A 19 -28.09 0.32 -3.80
C PRO A 19 -28.06 1.67 -4.52
N GLU A 20 -28.03 2.77 -3.77
CA GLU A 20 -27.97 4.12 -4.33
C GLU A 20 -26.61 4.39 -4.99
N VAL A 21 -25.52 3.94 -4.35
CA VAL A 21 -24.16 4.09 -4.88
C VAL A 21 -24.00 3.32 -6.19
N PHE A 22 -24.51 2.10 -6.28
CA PHE A 22 -24.47 1.31 -7.51
C PHE A 22 -25.28 1.98 -8.65
N ASP A 23 -26.42 2.58 -8.34
CA ASP A 23 -27.17 3.31 -9.35
C ASP A 23 -26.40 4.54 -9.86
N ARG A 24 -25.71 5.29 -8.98
CA ARG A 24 -24.83 6.41 -9.39
C ARG A 24 -23.65 5.93 -10.24
N LEU A 25 -22.98 4.85 -9.84
CA LEU A 25 -21.86 4.28 -10.59
C LEU A 25 -22.31 3.80 -11.99
N LEU A 26 -23.41 3.05 -12.06
CA LEU A 26 -23.92 2.51 -13.32
C LEU A 26 -24.51 3.58 -14.26
N SER A 27 -24.85 4.76 -13.75
CA SER A 27 -25.26 5.90 -14.58
C SER A 27 -24.08 6.73 -15.10
N ASN A 28 -22.86 6.55 -14.56
CA ASN A 28 -21.69 7.32 -14.95
C ASN A 28 -21.02 6.76 -16.22
N GLU A 29 -20.88 7.60 -17.27
CA GLU A 29 -20.36 7.17 -18.57
C GLU A 29 -18.87 6.76 -18.51
N GLN A 30 -18.05 7.43 -17.71
CA GLN A 30 -16.63 7.05 -17.55
C GLN A 30 -16.50 5.69 -16.87
N PHE A 31 -17.33 5.42 -15.86
CA PHE A 31 -17.35 4.12 -15.20
C PHE A 31 -17.79 3.00 -16.15
N LYS A 32 -18.81 3.25 -17.00
CA LYS A 32 -19.22 2.31 -18.05
C LYS A 32 -18.08 2.00 -19.02
N GLN A 33 -17.32 3.01 -19.45
CA GLN A 33 -16.15 2.82 -20.30
C GLN A 33 -15.07 1.96 -19.64
N VAL A 34 -14.82 2.17 -18.34
CA VAL A 34 -13.90 1.33 -17.57
C VAL A 34 -14.39 -0.11 -17.50
N LEU A 35 -15.68 -0.33 -17.23
CA LEU A 35 -16.24 -1.68 -17.22
C LEU A 35 -16.14 -2.36 -18.59
N ALA A 36 -16.43 -1.65 -19.68
CA ALA A 36 -16.29 -2.17 -21.03
C ALA A 36 -14.83 -2.54 -21.39
N TYR A 37 -13.88 -1.76 -20.89
CA TYR A 37 -12.45 -2.06 -21.05
C TYR A 37 -12.01 -3.30 -20.26
N LEU A 38 -12.47 -3.42 -19.01
CA LEU A 38 -12.09 -4.53 -18.12
C LEU A 38 -12.80 -5.84 -18.50
N TYR A 39 -14.02 -5.76 -19.01
CA TYR A 39 -14.87 -6.91 -19.32
C TYR A 39 -15.39 -6.86 -20.76
N PRO A 40 -14.51 -6.84 -21.79
CA PRO A 40 -14.90 -6.56 -23.18
C PRO A 40 -15.85 -7.62 -23.79
N GLN A 41 -15.94 -8.81 -23.19
CA GLN A 41 -16.78 -9.91 -23.66
C GLN A 41 -18.10 -10.05 -22.86
N VAL A 42 -18.32 -9.21 -21.85
CA VAL A 42 -19.49 -9.30 -20.97
C VAL A 42 -20.43 -8.13 -21.26
N PRO A 43 -21.71 -8.38 -21.60
CA PRO A 43 -22.70 -7.32 -21.77
C PRO A 43 -22.83 -6.48 -20.51
N PHE A 44 -22.96 -5.16 -20.70
CA PHE A 44 -23.06 -4.19 -19.58
C PHE A 44 -24.20 -4.54 -18.62
N GLU A 45 -25.33 -4.98 -19.14
CA GLU A 45 -26.52 -5.36 -18.36
C GLU A 45 -26.23 -6.51 -17.40
N MET A 46 -25.41 -7.48 -17.82
CA MET A 46 -24.98 -8.59 -16.95
C MET A 46 -24.06 -8.10 -15.83
N ILE A 47 -23.13 -7.19 -16.14
CA ILE A 47 -22.26 -6.58 -15.13
C ILE A 47 -23.10 -5.77 -14.14
N ALA A 48 -24.04 -4.96 -14.65
CA ALA A 48 -24.94 -4.16 -13.82
C ALA A 48 -25.81 -5.04 -12.91
N GLN A 49 -26.33 -6.14 -13.43
CA GLN A 49 -27.11 -7.10 -12.64
C GLN A 49 -26.25 -7.75 -11.54
N LYS A 50 -25.02 -8.19 -11.88
CA LYS A 50 -24.08 -8.78 -10.93
C LYS A 50 -23.71 -7.77 -9.82
N LEU A 51 -23.49 -6.50 -10.19
CA LEU A 51 -23.18 -5.43 -9.24
C LEU A 51 -24.35 -5.19 -8.26
N LYS A 52 -25.57 -5.04 -8.77
CA LYS A 52 -26.79 -4.85 -7.95
C LYS A 52 -27.16 -6.05 -7.10
N ALA A 53 -26.65 -7.24 -7.42
CA ALA A 53 -26.87 -8.44 -6.61
C ALA A 53 -26.00 -8.44 -5.32
N CYS A 54 -24.88 -7.70 -5.31
CA CYS A 54 -24.03 -7.59 -4.12
C CYS A 54 -24.76 -6.84 -3.01
N LYS A 55 -24.82 -7.44 -1.82
CA LYS A 55 -25.49 -6.86 -0.64
C LYS A 55 -24.52 -6.33 0.38
N THR A 56 -23.24 -6.71 0.28
CA THR A 56 -22.17 -6.29 1.15
C THR A 56 -20.93 -5.91 0.35
N ASN A 57 -20.03 -5.13 0.96
CA ASN A 57 -18.74 -4.77 0.37
C ASN A 57 -17.90 -6.03 0.08
N MET A 58 -17.96 -7.02 0.98
CA MET A 58 -17.26 -8.28 0.80
C MET A 58 -17.76 -9.05 -0.43
N GLU A 59 -19.08 -9.11 -0.64
CA GLU A 59 -19.64 -9.70 -1.85
C GLU A 59 -19.19 -8.96 -3.11
N PHE A 60 -19.13 -7.63 -3.08
CA PHE A 60 -18.57 -6.84 -4.17
C PHE A 60 -17.09 -7.17 -4.42
N GLN A 61 -16.27 -7.21 -3.36
CA GLN A 61 -14.85 -7.55 -3.49
C GLN A 61 -14.64 -8.94 -4.08
N LEU A 62 -15.37 -9.95 -3.61
CA LEU A 62 -15.29 -11.31 -4.13
C LEU A 62 -15.79 -11.41 -5.58
N ALA A 63 -16.86 -10.68 -5.92
CA ALA A 63 -17.46 -10.76 -7.26
C ALA A 63 -16.65 -10.02 -8.35
N PHE A 64 -15.89 -8.99 -7.99
CA PHE A 64 -15.19 -8.12 -8.95
C PHE A 64 -13.70 -7.98 -8.70
N ALA A 65 -13.29 -7.58 -7.48
CA ALA A 65 -11.90 -7.28 -7.19
C ALA A 65 -11.03 -8.55 -7.12
N TYR A 66 -11.51 -9.60 -6.47
CA TYR A 66 -10.76 -10.85 -6.26
C TYR A 66 -10.36 -11.51 -7.56
N ASP A 67 -11.32 -11.82 -8.44
CA ASP A 67 -11.05 -12.44 -9.73
C ASP A 67 -10.18 -11.55 -10.62
N PHE A 68 -10.40 -10.23 -10.59
CA PHE A 68 -9.62 -9.26 -11.36
C PHE A 68 -8.14 -9.28 -10.92
N VAL A 69 -7.87 -9.16 -9.61
CA VAL A 69 -6.49 -9.14 -9.08
C VAL A 69 -5.79 -10.48 -9.33
N HIS A 70 -6.45 -11.61 -9.11
CA HIS A 70 -5.90 -12.92 -9.45
C HIS A 70 -5.57 -13.06 -10.93
N GLY A 71 -6.47 -12.65 -11.81
CA GLY A 71 -6.25 -12.66 -13.26
C GLY A 71 -5.09 -11.77 -13.69
N LEU A 72 -4.90 -10.66 -12.99
CA LEU A 72 -3.81 -9.71 -13.21
C LEU A 72 -2.47 -10.30 -12.73
N LEU A 73 -2.43 -10.86 -11.52
CA LEU A 73 -1.22 -11.50 -10.97
C LEU A 73 -0.73 -12.66 -11.84
N LYS A 74 -1.64 -13.49 -12.37
CA LYS A 74 -1.29 -14.57 -13.32
C LYS A 74 -0.57 -14.07 -14.58
N LYS A 75 -0.80 -12.80 -14.99
CA LYS A 75 -0.16 -12.21 -16.18
C LYS A 75 1.08 -11.38 -15.83
N ALA A 76 1.11 -10.77 -14.68
CA ALA A 76 2.09 -9.76 -14.31
C ALA A 76 3.07 -10.21 -13.21
N ALA A 77 2.90 -11.41 -12.63
CA ALA A 77 3.78 -11.95 -11.61
C ALA A 77 4.13 -13.43 -11.90
N THR A 78 5.25 -13.89 -11.35
CA THR A 78 5.67 -15.29 -11.38
C THR A 78 5.13 -16.08 -10.19
N GLY A 79 4.73 -15.38 -9.13
CA GLY A 79 4.11 -15.89 -7.90
C GLY A 79 3.69 -14.75 -7.02
N CYS A 80 2.71 -15.02 -6.16
CA CYS A 80 2.26 -14.09 -5.13
C CYS A 80 1.80 -14.90 -3.92
N GLU A 81 2.39 -14.64 -2.76
CA GLU A 81 2.11 -15.37 -1.54
C GLU A 81 2.23 -14.49 -0.30
N MET A 82 1.64 -14.96 0.80
CA MET A 82 1.72 -14.30 2.10
C MET A 82 2.08 -15.31 3.20
N ASP A 83 3.10 -14.96 3.97
CA ASP A 83 3.32 -15.58 5.27
C ASP A 83 2.57 -14.79 6.35
N CYS A 84 1.59 -15.42 6.96
CA CYS A 84 0.83 -14.89 8.09
C CYS A 84 0.84 -15.84 9.30
N SER A 85 1.83 -16.70 9.39
CA SER A 85 1.96 -17.73 10.43
C SER A 85 2.10 -17.15 11.85
N ALA A 86 2.52 -15.90 11.97
CA ALA A 86 2.70 -15.20 13.25
C ALA A 86 1.39 -14.57 13.80
N ILE A 87 0.28 -14.63 13.06
CA ILE A 87 -0.99 -13.99 13.44
C ILE A 87 -2.18 -14.96 13.32
N ASP A 88 -3.23 -14.70 14.07
CA ASP A 88 -4.46 -15.50 14.10
C ASP A 88 -5.49 -14.95 13.09
N ASN A 89 -5.85 -15.72 12.07
CA ASN A 89 -6.80 -15.33 11.03
C ASN A 89 -8.26 -15.18 11.53
N THR A 90 -8.52 -15.49 12.79
CA THR A 90 -9.84 -15.28 13.43
C THR A 90 -9.97 -13.90 14.08
N ARG A 91 -8.87 -13.17 14.23
CA ARG A 91 -8.79 -11.82 14.81
C ARG A 91 -8.73 -10.75 13.73
N ASN A 92 -8.95 -9.50 14.14
CA ASN A 92 -8.83 -8.31 13.29
C ASN A 92 -7.57 -7.53 13.66
N TYR A 93 -6.91 -6.94 12.65
CA TYR A 93 -5.63 -6.26 12.79
C TYR A 93 -5.59 -4.97 11.98
N THR A 94 -4.76 -4.04 12.42
CA THR A 94 -4.30 -2.93 11.59
C THR A 94 -2.94 -3.29 10.99
N PHE A 95 -2.93 -3.62 9.70
CA PHE A 95 -1.71 -3.86 8.94
C PHE A 95 -1.05 -2.53 8.60
N ILE A 96 0.16 -2.31 9.11
CA ILE A 96 1.00 -1.15 8.79
C ILE A 96 2.18 -1.59 7.92
N SER A 97 2.28 -1.10 6.69
CA SER A 97 3.24 -1.63 5.72
C SER A 97 4.12 -0.57 5.07
N ASN A 98 5.27 -0.98 4.54
CA ASN A 98 5.93 -0.24 3.48
C ASN A 98 5.00 -0.14 2.25
N HIS A 99 5.31 0.77 1.30
CA HIS A 99 4.39 1.11 0.22
C HIS A 99 5.10 1.10 -1.14
N ARG A 100 4.73 0.14 -1.99
CA ARG A 100 5.32 -0.09 -3.33
C ARG A 100 4.43 0.43 -4.45
N ASP A 101 3.14 0.09 -4.42
CA ASP A 101 2.17 0.39 -5.48
C ASP A 101 0.96 1.14 -4.92
N ILE A 102 0.44 2.15 -5.66
CA ILE A 102 -0.68 3.00 -5.20
C ILE A 102 -1.95 2.17 -4.97
N VAL A 103 -2.20 1.18 -5.83
CA VAL A 103 -3.46 0.42 -5.85
C VAL A 103 -3.27 -1.00 -5.36
N LEU A 104 -2.19 -1.66 -5.80
CA LEU A 104 -2.07 -3.10 -5.65
C LEU A 104 -1.61 -3.54 -4.27
N ASP A 105 -0.92 -2.70 -3.49
CA ASP A 105 -0.47 -3.12 -2.17
C ASP A 105 -1.64 -3.56 -1.27
N SER A 106 -2.70 -2.77 -1.22
CA SER A 106 -3.91 -3.12 -0.47
C SER A 106 -4.79 -4.13 -1.20
N ALA A 107 -4.90 -4.03 -2.53
CA ALA A 107 -5.75 -4.95 -3.29
C ALA A 107 -5.21 -6.39 -3.29
N ILE A 108 -3.89 -6.56 -3.36
CA ILE A 108 -3.24 -7.88 -3.22
C ILE A 108 -3.39 -8.38 -1.78
N LEU A 109 -3.21 -7.52 -0.77
CA LEU A 109 -3.43 -7.90 0.62
C LEU A 109 -4.84 -8.45 0.82
N ASP A 110 -5.87 -7.78 0.31
CA ASP A 110 -7.25 -8.25 0.44
C ASP A 110 -7.47 -9.63 -0.17
N VAL A 111 -6.87 -9.90 -1.35
CA VAL A 111 -6.89 -11.22 -1.98
C VAL A 111 -6.17 -12.26 -1.11
N LEU A 112 -4.98 -11.93 -0.61
CA LEU A 112 -4.20 -12.83 0.23
C LEU A 112 -4.88 -13.12 1.58
N LEU A 113 -5.59 -12.15 2.16
CA LEU A 113 -6.40 -12.39 3.37
C LEU A 113 -7.54 -13.37 3.09
N VAL A 114 -8.23 -13.28 1.95
CA VAL A 114 -9.26 -14.25 1.53
C VAL A 114 -8.64 -15.64 1.35
N ASP A 115 -7.50 -15.73 0.65
CA ASP A 115 -6.81 -17.01 0.39
C ASP A 115 -6.31 -17.67 1.68
N ASN A 116 -5.95 -16.87 2.70
CA ASN A 116 -5.53 -17.34 4.03
C ASN A 116 -6.69 -17.43 5.04
N HIS A 117 -7.95 -17.42 4.54
CA HIS A 117 -9.16 -17.66 5.34
C HIS A 117 -9.42 -16.66 6.46
N PHE A 118 -8.99 -15.41 6.31
CA PHE A 118 -9.43 -14.35 7.22
C PHE A 118 -10.91 -14.08 7.01
N LYS A 119 -11.60 -13.71 8.11
CA LYS A 119 -13.05 -13.47 8.10
C LYS A 119 -13.46 -12.28 7.24
N THR A 120 -12.58 -11.30 7.12
CA THR A 120 -12.81 -10.06 6.39
C THR A 120 -11.52 -9.53 5.76
N THR A 121 -11.67 -8.73 4.72
CA THR A 121 -10.61 -7.96 4.07
C THR A 121 -10.33 -6.68 4.84
N CYS A 122 -9.41 -5.83 4.36
CA CYS A 122 -9.10 -4.57 5.01
C CYS A 122 -10.05 -3.43 4.63
N GLU A 123 -10.31 -2.56 5.58
CA GLU A 123 -10.64 -1.17 5.27
C GLU A 123 -9.35 -0.41 4.95
N ILE A 124 -9.33 0.30 3.83
CA ILE A 124 -8.11 0.82 3.20
C ILE A 124 -8.01 2.32 3.42
N ALA A 125 -6.93 2.80 4.07
CA ALA A 125 -6.64 4.22 4.20
C ALA A 125 -6.20 4.83 2.86
N ILE A 126 -7.01 5.70 2.25
CA ILE A 126 -6.71 6.32 0.96
C ILE A 126 -6.73 7.86 1.04
N GLY A 127 -5.70 8.52 0.49
CA GLY A 127 -5.66 9.99 0.44
C GLY A 127 -6.68 10.57 -0.55
N ASP A 128 -7.38 11.62 -0.15
CA ASP A 128 -8.39 12.31 -0.97
C ASP A 128 -7.82 12.93 -2.25
N ASN A 129 -6.51 13.21 -2.29
CA ASN A 129 -5.81 13.69 -3.47
C ASN A 129 -5.86 12.71 -4.67
N LEU A 130 -6.14 11.44 -4.42
CA LEU A 130 -6.31 10.41 -5.44
C LEU A 130 -7.76 10.28 -5.94
N LEU A 131 -8.70 11.00 -5.32
CA LEU A 131 -10.14 10.85 -5.50
C LEU A 131 -10.78 12.08 -6.20
N SER A 132 -10.13 12.59 -7.23
CA SER A 132 -10.59 13.78 -7.96
C SER A 132 -11.92 13.57 -8.73
N LEU A 133 -12.24 12.33 -9.09
CA LEU A 133 -13.46 11.98 -9.81
C LEU A 133 -14.50 11.40 -8.84
N PRO A 134 -15.74 11.93 -8.80
CA PRO A 134 -16.79 11.45 -7.88
C PRO A 134 -17.05 9.94 -7.95
N TRP A 135 -17.10 9.36 -9.16
CA TRP A 135 -17.32 7.94 -9.32
C TRP A 135 -16.15 7.08 -8.80
N VAL A 136 -14.91 7.59 -8.88
CA VAL A 136 -13.75 6.91 -8.27
C VAL A 136 -13.88 6.91 -6.75
N LYS A 137 -14.31 8.04 -6.17
CA LYS A 137 -14.57 8.14 -4.72
C LYS A 137 -15.67 7.17 -4.29
N ASP A 138 -16.74 7.03 -5.06
CA ASP A 138 -17.80 6.05 -4.78
C ASP A 138 -17.25 4.63 -4.87
N LEU A 139 -16.53 4.29 -5.94
CA LEU A 139 -15.99 2.95 -6.17
C LEU A 139 -15.01 2.50 -5.06
N VAL A 140 -14.07 3.36 -4.66
CA VAL A 140 -13.12 2.97 -3.61
C VAL A 140 -13.79 2.81 -2.25
N ARG A 141 -14.82 3.60 -1.94
CA ARG A 141 -15.60 3.45 -0.71
C ARG A 141 -16.48 2.18 -0.72
N VAL A 142 -16.97 1.75 -1.89
CA VAL A 142 -17.58 0.42 -2.04
C VAL A 142 -16.55 -0.68 -1.78
N ASN A 143 -15.30 -0.48 -2.21
CA ASN A 143 -14.18 -1.38 -1.95
C ASN A 143 -13.54 -1.18 -0.57
N LYS A 144 -14.33 -0.77 0.42
CA LYS A 144 -13.94 -0.61 1.84
C LYS A 144 -12.87 0.45 2.10
N ALA A 145 -12.64 1.43 1.19
CA ALA A 145 -11.71 2.51 1.49
C ALA A 145 -12.34 3.56 2.41
N PHE A 146 -11.56 4.00 3.41
CA PHE A 146 -11.85 5.22 4.18
C PHE A 146 -10.87 6.34 3.80
N ILE A 147 -11.33 7.59 3.90
CA ILE A 147 -10.68 8.74 3.29
C ILE A 147 -9.77 9.44 4.30
N VAL A 148 -8.51 9.62 3.93
CA VAL A 148 -7.52 10.44 4.64
C VAL A 148 -7.53 11.83 4.00
N GLU A 149 -8.09 12.81 4.69
CA GLU A 149 -8.16 14.19 4.21
C GLU A 149 -6.78 14.85 4.26
N ARG A 150 -6.41 15.52 3.18
CA ARG A 150 -5.13 16.21 3.00
C ARG A 150 -5.36 17.68 2.64
N ALA A 151 -4.28 18.44 2.47
CA ALA A 151 -4.33 19.85 2.06
C ALA A 151 -5.18 20.75 2.98
N LEU A 152 -5.17 20.47 4.29
CA LEU A 152 -5.93 21.18 5.32
C LEU A 152 -5.06 22.23 6.03
N SER A 153 -5.71 23.26 6.59
CA SER A 153 -5.06 24.12 7.57
C SER A 153 -4.64 23.33 8.81
N MET A 154 -3.67 23.82 9.59
CA MET A 154 -3.16 23.12 10.78
C MET A 154 -4.27 22.71 11.76
N ARG A 155 -5.25 23.59 12.02
CA ARG A 155 -6.40 23.28 12.88
C ARG A 155 -7.29 22.17 12.29
N GLN A 156 -7.59 22.26 11.01
CA GLN A 156 -8.39 21.25 10.31
C GLN A 156 -7.66 19.89 10.25
N MET A 157 -6.33 19.91 10.04
CA MET A 157 -5.50 18.71 10.06
C MET A 157 -5.58 18.00 11.42
N LEU A 158 -5.53 18.75 12.53
CA LEU A 158 -5.64 18.15 13.87
C LEU A 158 -7.02 17.50 14.08
N MET A 159 -8.09 18.17 13.69
CA MET A 159 -9.47 17.66 13.81
C MET A 159 -9.68 16.43 12.90
N SER A 160 -9.20 16.48 11.67
CA SER A 160 -9.28 15.37 10.73
C SER A 160 -8.48 14.17 11.20
N SER A 161 -7.24 14.38 11.72
CA SER A 161 -6.41 13.31 12.29
C SER A 161 -7.08 12.66 13.51
N LYS A 162 -7.72 13.45 14.38
CA LYS A 162 -8.46 12.90 15.53
C LYS A 162 -9.65 12.06 15.06
N ARG A 163 -10.47 12.58 14.13
CA ARG A 163 -11.60 11.85 13.55
C ARG A 163 -11.16 10.55 12.86
N LEU A 164 -10.05 10.62 12.09
CA LEU A 164 -9.47 9.45 11.44
C LEU A 164 -9.06 8.37 12.45
N SER A 165 -8.37 8.79 13.51
CA SER A 165 -7.97 7.89 14.60
C SER A 165 -9.17 7.27 15.31
N ASP A 166 -10.19 8.07 15.64
CA ASP A 166 -11.43 7.57 16.24
C ASP A 166 -12.14 6.57 15.34
N TYR A 167 -12.15 6.84 14.02
CA TYR A 167 -12.69 5.91 13.04
C TYR A 167 -11.92 4.58 13.01
N MET A 168 -10.59 4.61 13.03
CA MET A 168 -9.78 3.37 13.05
C MET A 168 -10.06 2.54 14.30
N HIS A 169 -10.14 3.17 15.48
CA HIS A 169 -10.52 2.46 16.70
C HIS A 169 -11.94 1.88 16.62
N PHE A 170 -12.89 2.61 16.04
CA PHE A 170 -14.25 2.13 15.81
C PHE A 170 -14.28 0.95 14.83
N ALA A 171 -13.54 1.02 13.72
CA ALA A 171 -13.48 -0.05 12.73
C ALA A 171 -12.93 -1.37 13.32
N ILE A 172 -11.87 -1.29 14.13
CA ILE A 172 -11.30 -2.48 14.78
C ILE A 172 -12.20 -3.01 15.88
N LYS A 173 -12.69 -2.14 16.78
CA LYS A 173 -13.37 -2.58 18.03
C LYS A 173 -14.85 -2.92 17.82
N GLU A 174 -15.55 -2.13 17.02
CA GLU A 174 -17.01 -2.21 16.89
C GLU A 174 -17.42 -2.87 15.57
N LYS A 175 -16.77 -2.52 14.46
CA LYS A 175 -17.06 -3.14 13.16
C LYS A 175 -16.39 -4.50 12.99
N HIS A 176 -15.34 -4.78 13.76
CA HIS A 176 -14.50 -5.97 13.62
C HIS A 176 -13.92 -6.14 12.22
N GLU A 177 -13.44 -5.04 11.64
CA GLU A 177 -12.80 -5.01 10.35
C GLU A 177 -11.27 -4.98 10.49
N ASN A 178 -10.56 -5.53 9.51
CA ASN A 178 -9.14 -5.27 9.36
C ASN A 178 -8.93 -3.87 8.77
N ILE A 179 -7.77 -3.28 9.03
CA ILE A 179 -7.35 -2.00 8.45
C ILE A 179 -6.01 -2.19 7.73
N TRP A 180 -5.85 -1.54 6.57
CA TRP A 180 -4.54 -1.34 5.96
C TRP A 180 -4.19 0.14 5.91
N ILE A 181 -2.97 0.46 6.36
CA ILE A 181 -2.39 1.79 6.27
C ILE A 181 -0.90 1.72 5.94
N ALA A 182 -0.44 2.59 5.05
CA ALA A 182 0.99 2.71 4.78
C ALA A 182 1.73 3.34 5.97
N GLN A 183 2.96 2.88 6.25
CA GLN A 183 3.81 3.38 7.34
C GLN A 183 4.25 4.83 7.17
N ARG A 184 3.99 5.43 6.00
CA ARG A 184 4.38 6.80 5.65
C ARG A 184 3.42 7.42 4.65
N GLU A 185 3.46 8.74 4.55
CA GLU A 185 2.78 9.45 3.49
C GLU A 185 3.47 9.21 2.14
N GLY A 186 2.74 8.58 1.21
CA GLY A 186 3.22 8.22 -0.12
C GLY A 186 4.30 7.13 -0.13
N ARG A 187 4.68 6.71 -1.32
CA ARG A 187 5.68 5.65 -1.55
C ARG A 187 7.11 6.15 -1.34
N ALA A 188 7.98 5.35 -0.72
CA ALA A 188 9.43 5.57 -0.73
C ALA A 188 9.95 5.29 -2.15
N LYS A 189 10.36 6.34 -2.88
CA LYS A 189 10.74 6.20 -4.29
C LYS A 189 12.10 5.57 -4.51
N ASP A 190 12.94 5.58 -3.49
CA ASP A 190 14.23 4.89 -3.44
C ASP A 190 14.16 3.55 -2.71
N SER A 191 12.96 3.15 -2.29
CA SER A 191 12.72 1.96 -1.48
C SER A 191 13.48 1.91 -0.15
N ASP A 192 13.94 3.07 0.36
CA ASP A 192 14.36 3.20 1.76
C ASP A 192 13.11 3.49 2.61
N ASP A 193 12.47 2.41 3.02
CA ASP A 193 11.20 2.48 3.74
C ASP A 193 11.43 2.80 5.21
N ARG A 194 10.81 3.87 5.69
CA ARG A 194 10.89 4.31 7.09
C ARG A 194 9.51 4.71 7.59
N THR A 195 9.17 4.24 8.77
CA THR A 195 7.92 4.60 9.43
C THR A 195 7.93 6.07 9.86
N GLN A 196 6.94 6.83 9.40
CA GLN A 196 6.78 8.21 9.86
C GLN A 196 6.11 8.23 11.23
N LYS A 197 6.80 8.81 12.20
CA LYS A 197 6.29 8.98 13.57
C LYS A 197 4.91 9.65 13.64
N SER A 198 4.63 10.57 12.71
CA SER A 198 3.32 11.24 12.60
C SER A 198 2.15 10.27 12.38
N ILE A 199 2.38 9.12 11.74
CA ILE A 199 1.34 8.09 11.56
C ILE A 199 0.95 7.51 12.92
N LEU A 200 1.91 7.11 13.74
CA LEU A 200 1.64 6.60 15.09
C LEU A 200 1.04 7.66 16.02
N GLN A 201 1.50 8.91 15.89
CA GLN A 201 0.93 10.04 16.63
C GLN A 201 -0.55 10.24 16.26
N MET A 202 -0.88 10.18 14.98
CA MET A 202 -2.27 10.23 14.52
C MET A 202 -3.06 9.04 15.06
N MET A 203 -2.58 7.80 14.91
CA MET A 203 -3.25 6.59 15.38
C MET A 203 -3.59 6.62 16.88
N SER A 204 -2.73 7.20 17.69
CA SER A 204 -2.91 7.30 19.14
C SER A 204 -3.71 8.51 19.61
N MET A 205 -4.31 9.30 18.70
CA MET A 205 -5.22 10.41 19.08
C MET A 205 -6.59 9.91 19.52
N GLY A 206 -7.08 8.79 18.98
CA GLY A 206 -8.27 8.08 19.41
C GLY A 206 -7.97 7.05 20.49
N GLY A 207 -9.00 6.30 20.87
CA GLY A 207 -8.90 5.28 21.91
C GLY A 207 -8.83 5.83 23.34
N GLU A 208 -8.65 4.93 24.30
CA GLU A 208 -8.66 5.23 25.73
C GLU A 208 -7.35 4.85 26.41
N GLY A 209 -7.01 5.52 27.52
CA GLY A 209 -5.82 5.24 28.31
C GLY A 209 -4.55 5.95 27.83
N SER A 210 -3.40 5.39 28.13
CA SER A 210 -2.08 5.88 27.74
C SER A 210 -1.86 5.75 26.21
N ILE A 211 -0.75 6.30 25.68
CA ILE A 211 -0.36 6.10 24.27
C ILE A 211 -0.18 4.62 23.96
N ILE A 212 0.43 3.88 24.87
CA ILE A 212 0.65 2.42 24.74
C ILE A 212 -0.71 1.71 24.64
N ASP A 213 -1.67 2.02 25.52
CA ASP A 213 -3.00 1.42 25.51
C ASP A 213 -3.75 1.72 24.20
N ARG A 214 -3.65 2.95 23.71
CA ARG A 214 -4.31 3.37 22.47
C ARG A 214 -3.72 2.66 21.25
N LEU A 215 -2.41 2.50 21.17
CA LEU A 215 -1.77 1.73 20.08
C LEU A 215 -2.12 0.24 20.18
N ARG A 216 -2.14 -0.35 21.39
CA ARG A 216 -2.56 -1.75 21.62
C ARG A 216 -3.99 -2.01 21.13
N GLN A 217 -4.92 -1.07 21.36
CA GLN A 217 -6.30 -1.19 20.91
C GLN A 217 -6.47 -1.31 19.39
N LEU A 218 -5.44 -0.99 18.61
CA LEU A 218 -5.45 -1.09 17.15
C LEU A 218 -4.89 -2.42 16.63
N TYR A 219 -4.31 -3.26 17.49
CA TYR A 219 -3.70 -4.55 17.10
C TYR A 219 -2.79 -4.41 15.88
N LEU A 220 -1.76 -3.54 15.99
CA LEU A 220 -0.86 -3.23 14.89
C LEU A 220 -0.05 -4.46 14.48
N VAL A 221 -0.04 -4.76 13.19
CA VAL A 221 0.78 -5.81 12.58
C VAL A 221 1.69 -5.18 11.54
N PRO A 222 3.01 -5.16 11.74
CA PRO A 222 3.95 -4.77 10.71
C PRO A 222 3.84 -5.74 9.52
N LEU A 223 3.69 -5.20 8.32
CA LEU A 223 3.52 -5.98 7.09
C LEU A 223 4.63 -5.62 6.10
N ALA A 224 5.52 -6.57 5.82
CA ALA A 224 6.56 -6.42 4.82
C ALA A 224 6.01 -6.78 3.43
N ILE A 225 6.14 -5.85 2.47
CA ILE A 225 5.75 -6.05 1.07
C ILE A 225 7.01 -6.03 0.21
N SER A 226 7.28 -7.14 -0.49
CA SER A 226 8.43 -7.32 -1.35
C SER A 226 8.00 -7.62 -2.76
N TYR A 227 8.40 -6.78 -3.71
CA TYR A 227 8.25 -6.99 -5.16
C TYR A 227 9.62 -7.25 -5.76
N GLU A 228 9.77 -8.32 -6.54
CA GLU A 228 11.02 -8.59 -7.26
C GLU A 228 11.36 -7.47 -8.25
N TYR A 229 10.34 -6.97 -8.96
CA TYR A 229 10.44 -5.81 -9.84
C TYR A 229 9.36 -4.78 -9.51
N ASP A 230 9.75 -3.52 -9.42
CA ASP A 230 8.81 -2.40 -9.24
C ASP A 230 8.41 -1.86 -10.62
N PRO A 231 7.17 -2.04 -11.09
CA PRO A 231 6.76 -1.58 -12.41
C PRO A 231 6.91 -0.07 -12.62
N CYS A 232 6.89 0.70 -11.52
CA CYS A 232 6.97 2.15 -11.52
C CYS A 232 8.40 2.69 -11.31
N ASP A 233 9.43 1.85 -11.31
CA ASP A 233 10.80 2.23 -10.99
C ASP A 233 11.34 3.34 -11.90
N TYR A 234 11.12 3.25 -13.21
CA TYR A 234 11.55 4.27 -14.16
C TYR A 234 10.79 5.61 -13.97
N LEU A 235 9.53 5.57 -13.56
CA LEU A 235 8.76 6.79 -13.23
C LEU A 235 9.30 7.44 -11.95
N LYS A 236 9.67 6.63 -10.95
CA LYS A 236 10.29 7.09 -9.71
C LYS A 236 11.66 7.71 -9.97
N ALA A 237 12.49 7.05 -10.79
CA ALA A 237 13.80 7.58 -11.21
C ALA A 237 13.67 8.89 -12.01
N LYS A 238 12.72 8.96 -12.95
CA LYS A 238 12.38 10.18 -13.70
C LYS A 238 12.05 11.34 -12.77
N GLU A 239 11.19 11.10 -11.76
CA GLU A 239 10.81 12.12 -10.79
C GLU A 239 12.02 12.62 -9.97
N TYR A 240 12.96 11.74 -9.62
CA TYR A 240 14.20 12.16 -8.95
C TYR A 240 15.01 13.15 -9.80
N GLN A 241 15.20 12.87 -11.08
CA GLN A 241 15.93 13.80 -11.95
C GLN A 241 15.16 15.11 -12.12
N GLN A 242 13.86 15.07 -12.35
CA GLN A 242 13.04 16.27 -12.51
C GLN A 242 13.11 17.19 -11.27
N LYS A 243 13.09 16.61 -10.06
CA LYS A 243 13.25 17.37 -8.81
C LYS A 243 14.66 17.89 -8.59
N ARG A 244 15.68 17.12 -9.00
CA ARG A 244 17.08 17.55 -8.95
C ARG A 244 17.31 18.77 -9.85
N ASP A 245 16.77 18.70 -11.07
CA ASP A 245 17.02 19.71 -12.11
C ASP A 245 16.13 20.95 -11.95
N ASN A 246 14.99 20.82 -11.24
CA ASN A 246 14.08 21.92 -10.95
C ASN A 246 13.48 21.78 -9.53
N ALA A 247 13.94 22.60 -8.59
CA ALA A 247 13.50 22.60 -7.20
C ALA A 247 11.99 22.88 -7.04
N ASP A 248 11.39 23.63 -7.98
CA ASP A 248 9.95 23.95 -7.98
C ASP A 248 9.09 22.91 -8.70
N TRP A 249 9.71 21.83 -9.20
CA TRP A 249 8.98 20.80 -9.91
C TRP A 249 7.88 20.17 -9.04
N LYS A 250 6.70 20.04 -9.63
CA LYS A 250 5.54 19.39 -9.00
C LYS A 250 4.95 18.38 -9.98
N LYS A 251 4.35 17.35 -9.44
CA LYS A 251 3.60 16.37 -10.24
C LYS A 251 2.50 17.05 -11.05
N GLY A 252 2.38 16.63 -12.30
CA GLY A 252 1.22 16.96 -13.12
C GLY A 252 -0.03 16.22 -12.68
N PRO A 253 -1.22 16.66 -13.14
CA PRO A 253 -2.51 16.08 -12.75
C PRO A 253 -2.70 14.62 -13.19
N THR A 254 -1.92 14.15 -14.17
CA THR A 254 -2.01 12.79 -14.72
C THR A 254 -0.93 11.83 -14.20
N ASP A 255 0.09 12.33 -13.48
CA ASP A 255 1.25 11.51 -13.08
C ASP A 255 0.87 10.36 -12.15
N ASP A 256 -0.07 10.58 -11.22
CA ASP A 256 -0.56 9.51 -10.36
C ASP A 256 -1.40 8.48 -11.14
N LEU A 257 -2.20 8.92 -12.13
CA LEU A 257 -2.94 8.01 -13.00
C LEU A 257 -2.00 7.13 -13.84
N VAL A 258 -0.95 7.72 -14.42
CA VAL A 258 0.10 6.97 -15.15
C VAL A 258 0.79 5.97 -14.22
N SER A 259 1.10 6.39 -12.98
CA SER A 259 1.69 5.49 -11.98
C SER A 259 0.76 4.34 -11.59
N MET A 260 -0.55 4.59 -11.41
CA MET A 260 -1.55 3.56 -11.15
C MET A 260 -1.63 2.55 -12.29
N GLN A 261 -1.78 3.00 -13.53
CA GLN A 261 -1.84 2.13 -14.71
C GLN A 261 -0.57 1.29 -14.87
N THR A 262 0.61 1.93 -14.73
CA THR A 262 1.89 1.26 -14.82
C THR A 262 2.04 0.21 -13.72
N GLY A 263 1.66 0.53 -12.49
CA GLY A 263 1.70 -0.38 -11.36
C GLY A 263 0.75 -1.56 -11.56
N ILE A 264 -0.49 -1.31 -11.94
CA ILE A 264 -1.50 -2.36 -12.15
C ILE A 264 -1.04 -3.37 -13.20
N PHE A 265 -0.66 -2.91 -14.40
CA PHE A 265 -0.42 -3.79 -15.54
C PHE A 265 1.04 -4.20 -15.73
N GLY A 266 1.99 -3.55 -15.07
CA GLY A 266 3.41 -3.83 -15.22
C GLY A 266 3.86 -5.13 -14.56
N TYR A 267 4.94 -5.71 -15.10
CA TYR A 267 5.54 -6.95 -14.59
C TYR A 267 6.17 -6.73 -13.21
N LYS A 268 5.92 -7.68 -12.28
CA LYS A 268 6.33 -7.59 -10.86
C LYS A 268 7.33 -8.68 -10.46
N GLY A 269 7.53 -9.70 -11.30
CA GLY A 269 8.27 -10.89 -10.88
C GLY A 269 7.54 -11.61 -9.74
N HIS A 270 8.27 -12.04 -8.73
CA HIS A 270 7.68 -12.63 -7.54
C HIS A 270 7.25 -11.53 -6.55
N VAL A 271 6.10 -11.73 -5.92
CA VAL A 271 5.53 -10.81 -4.91
C VAL A 271 5.35 -11.58 -3.60
N HIS A 272 5.89 -11.04 -2.52
CA HIS A 272 5.81 -11.66 -1.21
C HIS A 272 5.32 -10.67 -0.16
N TYR A 273 4.39 -11.13 0.68
CA TYR A 273 3.88 -10.43 1.84
C TYR A 273 4.26 -11.21 3.10
N HIS A 274 4.72 -10.51 4.12
CA HIS A 274 4.97 -11.14 5.42
C HIS A 274 4.33 -10.31 6.53
N ALA A 275 3.36 -10.89 7.22
CA ALA A 275 2.75 -10.31 8.42
C ALA A 275 3.55 -10.74 9.64
N ALA A 276 4.25 -9.82 10.26
CA ALA A 276 4.96 -10.06 11.52
C ALA A 276 3.98 -10.26 12.68
N ALA A 277 4.49 -10.61 13.86
CA ALA A 277 3.67 -10.68 15.07
C ALA A 277 3.03 -9.32 15.40
N CYS A 278 1.83 -9.37 16.03
CA CYS A 278 1.20 -8.16 16.54
C CYS A 278 2.14 -7.46 17.54
N VAL A 279 2.21 -6.15 17.49
CA VAL A 279 3.13 -5.35 18.34
C VAL A 279 2.79 -5.39 19.84
N ASP A 280 1.71 -6.05 20.23
CA ASP A 280 1.21 -6.05 21.62
C ASP A 280 2.28 -6.51 22.63
N GLU A 281 2.99 -7.61 22.34
CA GLU A 281 4.06 -8.13 23.22
C GLU A 281 5.22 -7.13 23.34
N PHE A 282 5.57 -6.45 22.26
CA PHE A 282 6.58 -5.40 22.32
C PHE A 282 6.10 -4.20 23.16
N LEU A 283 4.84 -3.79 23.00
CA LEU A 283 4.25 -2.70 23.79
C LEU A 283 4.26 -3.00 25.29
N ASP A 284 4.13 -4.28 25.70
CA ASP A 284 4.22 -4.70 27.09
C ASP A 284 5.62 -4.54 27.69
N THR A 285 6.67 -4.45 26.86
CA THR A 285 8.04 -4.21 27.32
C THR A 285 8.36 -2.73 27.59
N LEU A 286 7.47 -1.82 27.16
CA LEU A 286 7.70 -0.38 27.30
C LEU A 286 7.30 0.11 28.67
N ASP A 287 8.14 0.97 29.27
CA ASP A 287 7.83 1.69 30.50
C ASP A 287 6.69 2.72 30.25
N PRO A 288 5.52 2.61 30.92
CA PRO A 288 4.42 3.55 30.75
C PRO A 288 4.76 5.00 31.10
N GLU A 289 5.73 5.19 31.98
CA GLU A 289 6.20 6.52 32.44
C GLU A 289 7.25 7.15 31.52
N MET A 290 7.66 6.42 30.45
CA MET A 290 8.60 6.92 29.46
C MET A 290 8.07 8.20 28.77
N PRO A 291 8.93 9.16 28.40
CA PRO A 291 8.54 10.33 27.62
C PRO A 291 7.82 9.93 26.33
N LYS A 292 6.72 10.59 26.00
CA LYS A 292 5.88 10.27 24.83
C LYS A 292 6.67 10.14 23.53
N GLN A 293 7.68 11.01 23.33
CA GLN A 293 8.51 10.97 22.13
C GLN A 293 9.35 9.69 22.04
N ASP A 294 9.80 9.17 23.17
CA ASP A 294 10.60 7.96 23.23
C ASP A 294 9.75 6.71 23.01
N ILE A 295 8.49 6.70 23.50
CA ILE A 295 7.51 5.65 23.15
C ILE A 295 7.36 5.58 21.63
N TYR A 296 7.05 6.70 20.97
CA TYR A 296 6.90 6.72 19.51
C TYR A 296 8.19 6.30 18.78
N ASN A 297 9.33 6.79 19.22
CA ASN A 297 10.63 6.43 18.59
C ASN A 297 10.91 4.93 18.69
N LYS A 298 10.61 4.30 19.84
CA LYS A 298 10.78 2.86 20.02
C LYS A 298 9.81 2.04 19.18
N VAL A 299 8.52 2.46 19.11
CA VAL A 299 7.53 1.77 18.28
C VAL A 299 7.84 1.92 16.78
N VAL A 300 8.29 3.10 16.33
CA VAL A 300 8.78 3.30 14.95
C VAL A 300 9.95 2.36 14.65
N ALA A 301 10.96 2.33 15.53
CA ALA A 301 12.13 1.48 15.34
C ALA A 301 11.78 -0.03 15.31
N TYR A 302 10.83 -0.44 16.14
CA TYR A 302 10.33 -1.82 16.15
C TYR A 302 9.58 -2.16 14.85
N ILE A 303 8.67 -1.31 14.39
CA ILE A 303 7.94 -1.53 13.13
C ILE A 303 8.91 -1.57 11.94
N ASP A 304 9.88 -0.66 11.88
CA ASP A 304 10.89 -0.67 10.82
C ASP A 304 11.73 -1.95 10.86
N HIS A 305 12.15 -2.39 12.06
CA HIS A 305 12.88 -3.64 12.23
C HIS A 305 12.08 -4.84 11.72
N GLU A 306 10.82 -4.97 12.14
CA GLU A 306 9.94 -6.07 11.72
C GLU A 306 9.71 -6.06 10.20
N ILE A 307 9.47 -4.91 9.60
CA ILE A 307 9.30 -4.83 8.14
C ILE A 307 10.59 -5.19 7.42
N HIS A 308 11.73 -4.65 7.86
CA HIS A 308 13.02 -4.85 7.18
C HIS A 308 13.56 -6.26 7.34
N SER A 309 13.45 -6.86 8.52
CA SER A 309 13.92 -8.23 8.79
C SER A 309 13.13 -9.30 8.03
N HIS A 310 11.91 -8.97 7.61
CA HIS A 310 11.04 -9.88 6.88
C HIS A 310 10.91 -9.57 5.37
N TYR A 311 11.78 -8.71 4.83
CA TYR A 311 11.85 -8.56 3.39
C TYR A 311 12.28 -9.86 2.71
N GLN A 312 11.51 -10.27 1.70
CA GLN A 312 11.99 -11.25 0.73
C GLN A 312 13.01 -10.57 -0.19
N THR A 313 14.25 -11.05 -0.18
CA THR A 313 15.30 -10.55 -1.08
C THR A 313 15.38 -11.41 -2.34
N TYR A 314 15.67 -10.77 -3.45
CA TYR A 314 15.75 -11.39 -4.77
C TYR A 314 17.16 -11.21 -5.37
N PRO A 315 17.57 -12.03 -6.34
CA PRO A 315 18.88 -11.89 -6.99
C PRO A 315 19.19 -10.47 -7.47
N GLY A 316 18.17 -9.75 -8.00
CA GLY A 316 18.31 -8.38 -8.44
C GLY A 316 18.73 -7.40 -7.35
N ASN A 317 18.36 -7.64 -6.09
CA ASN A 317 18.76 -6.79 -4.96
C ASN A 317 20.27 -6.87 -4.71
N TYR A 318 20.82 -8.10 -4.75
CA TYR A 318 22.26 -8.35 -4.56
C TYR A 318 23.09 -7.82 -5.73
N VAL A 319 22.62 -8.06 -6.97
CA VAL A 319 23.24 -7.50 -8.18
C VAL A 319 23.28 -5.98 -8.13
N ALA A 320 22.16 -5.34 -7.74
CA ALA A 320 22.09 -3.89 -7.65
C ALA A 320 23.07 -3.33 -6.63
N LEU A 321 23.20 -3.97 -5.47
CA LEU A 321 24.12 -3.55 -4.42
C LEU A 321 25.59 -3.70 -4.84
N ASP A 322 25.97 -4.86 -5.40
CA ASP A 322 27.34 -5.07 -5.92
C ASP A 322 27.68 -4.07 -7.04
N MET A 323 26.74 -3.76 -7.93
CA MET A 323 26.96 -2.76 -9.00
C MET A 323 27.12 -1.34 -8.48
N LEU A 324 26.36 -0.95 -7.45
CA LEU A 324 26.47 0.39 -6.85
C LEU A 324 27.79 0.56 -6.09
N GLU A 325 28.26 -0.49 -5.42
CA GLU A 325 29.49 -0.44 -4.60
C GLU A 325 30.74 -0.80 -5.39
N GLY A 326 30.58 -1.25 -6.64
CA GLY A 326 31.69 -1.69 -7.49
C GLY A 326 32.39 -2.94 -6.92
N THR A 327 31.62 -3.81 -6.27
CA THR A 327 32.09 -5.03 -5.59
C THR A 327 31.53 -6.30 -6.23
N SER A 328 31.91 -7.44 -5.70
CA SER A 328 31.34 -8.76 -5.96
C SER A 328 31.08 -9.49 -4.64
N THR A 329 30.76 -8.74 -3.60
CA THR A 329 30.56 -9.23 -2.23
C THR A 329 29.47 -10.29 -2.16
N TYR A 330 28.45 -10.16 -2.99
CA TYR A 330 27.29 -11.05 -3.00
C TYR A 330 27.22 -11.95 -4.24
N ALA A 331 28.35 -12.18 -4.93
CA ALA A 331 28.38 -12.97 -6.16
C ALA A 331 27.90 -14.43 -6.00
N ASP A 332 27.86 -14.95 -4.77
CA ASP A 332 27.30 -16.26 -4.42
C ASP A 332 25.75 -16.28 -4.30
N LYS A 333 25.11 -15.09 -4.30
CA LYS A 333 23.66 -14.93 -4.17
C LYS A 333 22.90 -14.82 -5.50
N TYR A 334 23.63 -14.81 -6.62
CA TYR A 334 23.04 -14.76 -7.96
C TYR A 334 23.90 -15.47 -8.99
N THR A 335 23.28 -15.97 -10.05
CA THR A 335 24.00 -16.56 -11.19
C THR A 335 24.38 -15.50 -12.21
N ALA A 336 25.30 -15.83 -13.12
CA ALA A 336 25.66 -14.94 -14.25
C ALA A 336 24.44 -14.62 -15.14
N GLU A 337 23.53 -15.58 -15.31
CA GLU A 337 22.29 -15.40 -16.07
C GLU A 337 21.34 -14.43 -15.39
N GLN A 338 21.14 -14.57 -14.06
CA GLN A 338 20.31 -13.65 -13.27
C GLN A 338 20.86 -12.23 -13.29
N LYS A 339 22.20 -12.08 -13.19
CA LYS A 339 22.86 -10.78 -13.36
C LYS A 339 22.58 -10.18 -14.73
N ALA A 340 22.81 -10.93 -15.80
CA ALA A 340 22.58 -10.44 -17.16
C ALA A 340 21.11 -10.10 -17.41
N GLN A 341 20.17 -10.87 -16.86
CA GLN A 341 18.73 -10.60 -16.93
C GLN A 341 18.38 -9.29 -16.22
N PHE A 342 18.89 -9.09 -15.00
CA PHE A 342 18.66 -7.85 -14.23
C PHE A 342 19.27 -6.64 -14.93
N GLU A 343 20.50 -6.74 -15.44
CA GLU A 343 21.14 -5.66 -16.20
C GLU A 343 20.33 -5.28 -17.45
N LYS A 344 19.83 -6.27 -18.17
CA LYS A 344 18.92 -6.07 -19.33
C LYS A 344 17.62 -5.40 -18.90
N TYR A 345 17.05 -5.80 -17.78
CA TYR A 345 15.85 -5.17 -17.23
C TYR A 345 16.11 -3.70 -16.91
N ILE A 346 17.16 -3.37 -16.18
CA ILE A 346 17.53 -1.99 -15.83
C ILE A 346 17.75 -1.14 -17.10
N ALA A 347 18.44 -1.67 -18.10
CA ALA A 347 18.63 -0.98 -19.39
C ALA A 347 17.28 -0.72 -20.08
N GLY A 348 16.34 -1.68 -20.03
CA GLY A 348 15.00 -1.52 -20.58
C GLY A 348 14.18 -0.45 -19.84
N GLN A 349 14.27 -0.39 -18.51
CA GLN A 349 13.59 0.63 -17.71
C GLN A 349 14.19 2.02 -17.96
N LEU A 350 15.51 2.12 -18.05
CA LEU A 350 16.20 3.34 -18.39
C LEU A 350 15.77 3.88 -19.77
N ALA A 351 15.60 3.00 -20.76
CA ALA A 351 15.15 3.38 -22.09
C ALA A 351 13.73 3.97 -22.13
N LYS A 352 12.86 3.63 -21.18
CA LYS A 352 11.50 4.19 -21.06
C LYS A 352 11.47 5.64 -20.56
N ILE A 353 12.57 6.13 -19.98
CA ILE A 353 12.61 7.47 -19.42
C ILE A 353 12.83 8.47 -20.55
N ASP A 354 11.82 9.28 -20.79
CA ASP A 354 11.85 10.39 -21.74
C ASP A 354 11.99 11.73 -20.99
N LEU A 355 13.18 12.34 -21.11
CA LEU A 355 13.53 13.63 -20.55
C LEU A 355 14.44 14.38 -21.53
N PRO A 356 14.23 15.70 -21.75
CA PRO A 356 15.06 16.50 -22.66
C PRO A 356 16.55 16.48 -22.30
N ASN A 357 16.87 16.52 -21.01
CA ASN A 357 18.23 16.53 -20.46
C ASN A 357 18.49 15.24 -19.68
N LYS A 358 18.20 14.09 -20.29
CA LYS A 358 18.34 12.79 -19.66
C LYS A 358 19.77 12.53 -19.21
N ASP A 359 19.97 12.38 -17.90
CA ASP A 359 21.22 11.99 -17.27
C ASP A 359 21.21 10.49 -17.02
N GLU A 360 21.69 9.71 -17.97
CA GLU A 360 21.63 8.24 -17.90
C GLU A 360 22.41 7.66 -16.73
N ALA A 361 23.54 8.26 -16.35
CA ALA A 361 24.34 7.79 -15.22
C ALA A 361 23.60 7.98 -13.91
N TYR A 362 23.02 9.17 -13.69
CA TYR A 362 22.20 9.46 -12.50
C TYR A 362 20.96 8.58 -12.43
N LEU A 363 20.22 8.46 -13.54
CA LEU A 363 19.00 7.65 -13.58
C LEU A 363 19.28 6.16 -13.33
N ARG A 364 20.38 5.64 -13.89
CA ARG A 364 20.84 4.28 -13.62
C ARG A 364 21.15 4.08 -12.14
N GLU A 365 21.87 5.03 -11.54
CA GLU A 365 22.16 5.00 -10.10
C GLU A 365 20.87 4.99 -9.26
N ARG A 366 19.87 5.83 -9.60
CA ARG A 366 18.58 5.85 -8.91
C ARG A 366 17.81 4.54 -9.04
N LEU A 367 17.80 3.94 -10.24
CA LEU A 367 17.20 2.62 -10.46
C LEU A 367 17.88 1.55 -9.60
N LEU A 368 19.21 1.47 -9.64
CA LEU A 368 19.95 0.51 -8.81
C LEU A 368 19.73 0.73 -7.32
N THR A 369 19.67 1.99 -6.87
CA THR A 369 19.40 2.34 -5.47
C THR A 369 18.06 1.76 -4.98
N MET A 370 17.01 1.84 -5.80
CA MET A 370 15.69 1.28 -5.45
C MET A 370 15.72 -0.23 -5.20
N TYR A 371 16.56 -0.96 -5.92
CA TYR A 371 16.72 -2.41 -5.71
C TYR A 371 17.73 -2.75 -4.62
N ALA A 372 18.72 -1.91 -4.37
CA ALA A 372 19.73 -2.13 -3.32
C ALA A 372 19.20 -1.81 -1.92
N ASN A 373 18.36 -0.77 -1.76
CA ASN A 373 17.92 -0.32 -0.44
C ASN A 373 17.12 -1.36 0.36
N PRO A 374 16.20 -2.18 -0.23
CA PRO A 374 15.56 -3.26 0.51
C PRO A 374 16.58 -4.25 1.10
N LEU A 375 17.63 -4.59 0.34
CA LEU A 375 18.70 -5.44 0.84
C LEU A 375 19.53 -4.77 1.95
N ARG A 376 19.88 -3.49 1.81
CA ARG A 376 20.56 -2.74 2.86
C ARG A 376 19.76 -2.70 4.15
N ASN A 377 18.46 -2.44 4.05
CA ASN A 377 17.56 -2.43 5.20
C ASN A 377 17.45 -3.83 5.83
N TYR A 378 17.30 -4.87 5.01
CA TYR A 378 17.29 -6.26 5.48
C TYR A 378 18.57 -6.62 6.24
N LEU A 379 19.73 -6.35 5.66
CA LEU A 379 21.03 -6.65 6.31
C LEU A 379 21.24 -5.86 7.60
N ALA A 380 20.74 -4.63 7.67
CA ALA A 380 20.84 -3.80 8.89
C ALA A 380 19.88 -4.27 10.01
N ALA A 381 18.85 -5.04 9.68
CA ALA A 381 17.88 -5.58 10.63
C ALA A 381 18.20 -7.02 11.09
N GLN A 382 19.27 -7.66 10.56
CA GLN A 382 19.75 -8.97 11.01
C GLN A 382 20.72 -8.81 12.18
#